data_d06c97be662a70490795ecc6b2448cca
#
_entry.id   d06c97be662a70490795ecc6b2448cca
#
_cell.length_a   1.000
_cell.length_b   1.000
_cell.length_c   1.000
_cell.angle_alpha   90.00
_cell.angle_beta   90.00
_cell.angle_gamma   90.00
#
_symmetry.space_group_name_H-M   'P 1'
#
loop_
_entity.id
_entity.type
_entity.pdbx_description
1 polymer ?
#
loop_
_entity_poly.entity_id
_entity_poly.type
_entity_poly.pdbx_seq_one_letter_code
_entity_poly.pdbx_strand_id
1 'polypeptide(L)'
;MTSESKHIVLAAKKLTVGYFRKKKADIISSNINFQLAEGELIALVGTNGIGKSTLLRTLSGMQPLINGAIQLNDKNLNSYTSLQRANYVSVVLTETPASKNLTVLELVSLGRQPYTNWMGSLSSADKKIVTRALEATNTMDLFDTKCFELSDGQLQRVYIARALAQDTPVIILDEPTTHLDLFHRASILKLLKNLAAKNNKTILFSTHEIDLAIQLSDKMIVMTPKATYFETPKDLIKAGRFDTLFPEEMIHFDSETGRFIIKD
;
A
#
# COMPACT_ATOMS: atom_id res chain seq x y z
N MET A 1 -8.36 6.79 29.83
CA MET A 1 -8.83 6.12 28.61
C MET A 1 -7.83 5.01 28.35
N THR A 2 -8.20 3.78 28.64
CA THR A 2 -7.41 2.57 28.34
C THR A 2 -7.29 2.47 26.82
N SER A 3 -6.10 2.58 26.29
CA SER A 3 -5.84 2.30 24.87
C SER A 3 -6.12 0.82 24.65
N GLU A 4 -7.28 0.50 24.08
CA GLU A 4 -7.51 -0.83 23.53
C GLU A 4 -6.36 -1.12 22.56
N SER A 5 -5.63 -2.20 22.80
CA SER A 5 -4.55 -2.64 21.92
C SER A 5 -5.17 -3.01 20.58
N LYS A 6 -4.93 -2.19 19.55
CA LYS A 6 -5.41 -2.47 18.19
C LYS A 6 -4.91 -3.84 17.71
N HIS A 7 -5.78 -4.59 17.06
CA HIS A 7 -5.42 -5.88 16.48
C HIS A 7 -4.34 -5.73 15.40
N ILE A 8 -3.30 -6.58 15.43
CA ILE A 8 -2.22 -6.60 14.43
C ILE A 8 -2.65 -7.49 13.27
N VAL A 9 -2.83 -6.89 12.10
CA VAL A 9 -3.27 -7.62 10.90
C VAL A 9 -2.14 -8.12 10.02
N LEU A 10 -0.97 -7.44 10.05
CA LEU A 10 0.23 -7.86 9.33
C LEU A 10 1.47 -7.51 10.12
N ALA A 11 2.41 -8.45 10.24
CA ALA A 11 3.69 -8.20 10.91
C ALA A 11 4.86 -8.82 10.13
N ALA A 12 5.99 -8.12 10.11
CA ALA A 12 7.27 -8.62 9.62
C ALA A 12 8.21 -8.83 10.81
N LYS A 13 8.87 -10.00 10.89
CA LYS A 13 9.81 -10.36 11.95
C LYS A 13 11.13 -10.80 11.35
N LYS A 14 12.21 -10.03 11.59
CA LYS A 14 13.56 -10.26 11.04
C LYS A 14 13.53 -10.57 9.54
N LEU A 15 12.61 -9.90 8.82
CA LEU A 15 12.35 -10.18 7.42
C LEU A 15 13.54 -9.74 6.56
N THR A 16 13.94 -10.61 5.63
CA THR A 16 14.94 -10.36 4.59
C THR A 16 14.25 -10.50 3.24
N VAL A 17 14.34 -9.47 2.42
CA VAL A 17 13.75 -9.41 1.07
C VAL A 17 14.81 -9.26 -0.01
N GLY A 18 14.53 -9.77 -1.20
CA GLY A 18 15.42 -9.76 -2.34
C GLY A 18 14.99 -10.76 -3.40
N TYR A 19 15.92 -11.22 -4.23
CA TYR A 19 15.65 -12.11 -5.35
C TYR A 19 16.51 -13.38 -5.28
N PHE A 20 15.99 -14.48 -5.83
CA PHE A 20 16.80 -15.67 -6.08
C PHE A 20 17.29 -15.69 -7.52
N ARG A 21 18.61 -15.61 -7.71
CA ARG A 21 19.27 -15.75 -9.03
C ARG A 21 20.08 -17.04 -9.04
N LYS A 22 19.70 -18.01 -9.87
CA LYS A 22 20.41 -19.31 -9.98
C LYS A 22 20.77 -19.93 -8.61
N LYS A 23 19.80 -20.01 -7.69
CA LYS A 23 19.94 -20.52 -6.31
C LYS A 23 20.76 -19.63 -5.34
N LYS A 24 21.29 -18.48 -5.76
CA LYS A 24 21.93 -17.51 -4.88
C LYS A 24 20.93 -16.42 -4.52
N ALA A 25 20.88 -16.08 -3.23
CA ALA A 25 20.05 -14.97 -2.75
C ALA A 25 20.76 -13.63 -3.04
N ASP A 26 20.07 -12.75 -3.73
CA ASP A 26 20.47 -11.35 -3.92
C ASP A 26 19.65 -10.50 -2.95
N ILE A 27 20.26 -10.18 -1.79
CA ILE A 27 19.60 -9.51 -0.68
C ILE A 27 19.51 -8.02 -0.97
N ILE A 28 18.29 -7.47 -0.88
CA ILE A 28 18.03 -6.04 -1.03
C ILE A 28 17.94 -5.34 0.32
N SER A 29 17.20 -5.92 1.25
CA SER A 29 17.08 -5.39 2.61
C SER A 29 16.89 -6.53 3.60
N SER A 30 17.41 -6.37 4.81
CA SER A 30 17.38 -7.40 5.86
C SER A 30 17.00 -6.81 7.21
N ASN A 31 16.68 -7.70 8.15
CA ASN A 31 16.30 -7.36 9.51
C ASN A 31 15.13 -6.35 9.62
N ILE A 32 14.17 -6.46 8.71
CA ILE A 32 12.98 -5.61 8.69
C ILE A 32 12.01 -6.09 9.77
N ASN A 33 11.59 -5.18 10.64
CA ASN A 33 10.69 -5.47 11.75
C ASN A 33 9.61 -4.37 11.84
N PHE A 34 8.34 -4.75 11.78
CA PHE A 34 7.20 -3.86 12.00
C PHE A 34 5.90 -4.63 12.26
N GLN A 35 4.89 -3.92 12.76
CA GLN A 35 3.55 -4.44 13.02
C GLN A 35 2.51 -3.41 12.55
N LEU A 36 1.67 -3.80 11.61
CA LEU A 36 0.60 -2.96 11.09
C LEU A 36 -0.69 -3.31 11.83
N ALA A 37 -1.27 -2.31 12.47
CA ALA A 37 -2.51 -2.45 13.21
C ALA A 37 -3.72 -2.09 12.34
N GLU A 38 -4.87 -2.60 12.73
CA GLU A 38 -6.14 -2.39 12.06
C GLU A 38 -6.51 -0.90 12.00
N GLY A 39 -6.98 -0.44 10.83
CA GLY A 39 -7.44 0.93 10.63
C GLY A 39 -6.32 1.98 10.54
N GLU A 40 -5.05 1.58 10.32
CA GLU A 40 -3.94 2.50 10.16
C GLU A 40 -3.63 2.77 8.68
N LEU A 41 -3.24 4.01 8.36
CA LEU A 41 -2.61 4.39 7.10
C LEU A 41 -1.11 4.46 7.29
N ILE A 42 -0.37 3.60 6.58
CA ILE A 42 1.09 3.48 6.70
C ILE A 42 1.76 3.84 5.39
N ALA A 43 2.71 4.77 5.43
CA ALA A 43 3.54 5.09 4.26
C ALA A 43 4.86 4.32 4.29
N LEU A 44 5.26 3.79 3.14
CA LEU A 44 6.58 3.21 2.89
C LEU A 44 7.39 4.19 2.04
N VAL A 45 8.46 4.73 2.60
CA VAL A 45 9.33 5.71 1.94
C VAL A 45 10.78 5.25 1.90
N GLY A 46 11.53 5.79 0.96
CA GLY A 46 12.93 5.48 0.71
C GLY A 46 13.35 5.89 -0.69
N THR A 47 14.63 5.96 -0.97
CA THR A 47 15.17 6.32 -2.28
C THR A 47 14.77 5.33 -3.38
N ASN A 48 14.91 5.74 -4.65
CA ASN A 48 14.65 4.86 -5.79
C ASN A 48 15.60 3.66 -5.76
N GLY A 49 15.07 2.48 -6.08
CA GLY A 49 15.86 1.25 -6.09
C GLY A 49 16.15 0.63 -4.72
N ILE A 50 15.75 1.26 -3.60
CA ILE A 50 16.01 0.74 -2.24
C ILE A 50 15.27 -0.57 -1.92
N GLY A 51 14.26 -0.94 -2.73
CA GLY A 51 13.51 -2.19 -2.57
C GLY A 51 12.09 -2.04 -2.05
N LYS A 52 11.47 -0.86 -2.12
CA LYS A 52 10.08 -0.63 -1.70
C LYS A 52 9.11 -1.62 -2.35
N SER A 53 9.08 -1.70 -3.68
CA SER A 53 8.20 -2.63 -4.41
C SER A 53 8.54 -4.09 -4.14
N THR A 54 9.83 -4.43 -3.90
CA THR A 54 10.24 -5.77 -3.48
C THR A 54 9.64 -6.13 -2.12
N LEU A 55 9.69 -5.20 -1.16
CA LEU A 55 9.07 -5.39 0.15
C LEU A 55 7.55 -5.57 0.02
N LEU A 56 6.85 -4.71 -0.72
CA LEU A 56 5.41 -4.81 -0.93
C LEU A 56 4.99 -6.13 -1.59
N ARG A 57 5.71 -6.57 -2.63
CA ARG A 57 5.48 -7.86 -3.30
C ARG A 57 5.73 -9.05 -2.35
N THR A 58 6.72 -8.94 -1.47
CA THR A 58 7.00 -10.00 -0.48
C THR A 58 5.92 -10.04 0.60
N LEU A 59 5.47 -8.89 1.12
CA LEU A 59 4.40 -8.81 2.11
C LEU A 59 3.04 -9.30 1.60
N SER A 60 2.77 -9.11 0.31
CA SER A 60 1.55 -9.62 -0.33
C SER A 60 1.63 -11.11 -0.72
N GLY A 61 2.81 -11.75 -0.57
CA GLY A 61 3.04 -13.13 -0.98
C GLY A 61 3.13 -13.34 -2.49
N MET A 62 3.30 -12.26 -3.27
CA MET A 62 3.56 -12.32 -4.72
C MET A 62 5.00 -12.72 -5.04
N GLN A 63 5.89 -12.54 -4.05
CA GLN A 63 7.30 -12.90 -4.12
C GLN A 63 7.71 -13.63 -2.83
N PRO A 64 8.55 -14.67 -2.88
CA PRO A 64 9.03 -15.36 -1.70
C PRO A 64 9.96 -14.46 -0.88
N LEU A 65 9.91 -14.57 0.44
CA LEU A 65 10.90 -13.99 1.34
C LEU A 65 12.21 -14.80 1.27
N ILE A 66 13.35 -14.16 1.57
CA ILE A 66 14.64 -14.83 1.66
C ILE A 66 14.82 -15.44 3.06
N ASN A 67 14.52 -14.70 4.11
CA ASN A 67 14.62 -15.15 5.50
C ASN A 67 13.65 -14.37 6.40
N GLY A 68 13.42 -14.85 7.62
CA GLY A 68 12.51 -14.25 8.58
C GLY A 68 11.09 -14.78 8.47
N ALA A 69 10.12 -14.00 8.92
CA ALA A 69 8.72 -14.40 8.88
C ALA A 69 7.79 -13.20 8.61
N ILE A 70 6.70 -13.47 7.92
CA ILE A 70 5.56 -12.57 7.77
C ILE A 70 4.37 -13.24 8.43
N GLN A 71 3.73 -12.55 9.35
CA GLN A 71 2.48 -12.96 9.97
C GLN A 71 1.33 -12.15 9.37
N LEU A 72 0.27 -12.84 8.98
CA LEU A 72 -0.95 -12.28 8.45
C LEU A 72 -2.10 -12.83 9.30
N ASN A 73 -2.78 -11.95 10.04
CA ASN A 73 -3.83 -12.32 10.98
C ASN A 73 -3.40 -13.50 11.89
N ASP A 74 -2.30 -13.30 12.63
CA ASP A 74 -1.67 -14.23 13.60
C ASP A 74 -1.13 -15.55 13.03
N LYS A 75 -1.20 -15.78 11.72
CA LYS A 75 -0.67 -16.97 11.04
C LYS A 75 0.49 -16.63 10.11
N ASN A 76 1.40 -17.55 9.92
CA ASN A 76 2.48 -17.37 8.94
C ASN A 76 1.90 -17.23 7.52
N LEU A 77 2.35 -16.22 6.76
CA LEU A 77 1.91 -15.97 5.39
C LEU A 77 2.06 -17.19 4.48
N ASN A 78 3.13 -17.97 4.68
CA ASN A 78 3.40 -19.18 3.87
C ASN A 78 2.45 -20.33 4.16
N SER A 79 1.67 -20.29 5.26
CA SER A 79 0.65 -21.30 5.55
C SER A 79 -0.65 -21.12 4.78
N TYR A 80 -0.82 -19.99 4.09
CA TYR A 80 -1.99 -19.68 3.28
C TYR A 80 -1.79 -20.09 1.82
N THR A 81 -2.80 -20.66 1.20
CA THR A 81 -2.85 -20.76 -0.27
C THR A 81 -3.03 -19.37 -0.90
N SER A 82 -2.79 -19.23 -2.20
CA SER A 82 -2.99 -17.94 -2.90
C SER A 82 -4.42 -17.43 -2.78
N LEU A 83 -5.43 -18.31 -2.87
CA LEU A 83 -6.83 -17.95 -2.70
C LEU A 83 -7.14 -17.50 -1.26
N GLN A 84 -6.60 -18.19 -0.26
CA GLN A 84 -6.76 -17.77 1.14
C GLN A 84 -6.10 -16.41 1.40
N ARG A 85 -4.89 -16.15 0.86
CA ARG A 85 -4.25 -14.83 0.97
C ARG A 85 -5.09 -13.70 0.35
N ALA A 86 -5.76 -13.98 -0.78
CA ALA A 86 -6.63 -13.02 -1.44
C ALA A 86 -7.83 -12.58 -0.58
N ASN A 87 -8.17 -13.31 0.49
CA ASN A 87 -9.19 -12.90 1.46
C ASN A 87 -8.64 -11.92 2.54
N TYR A 88 -7.33 -11.74 2.61
CA TYR A 88 -6.67 -10.88 3.61
C TYR A 88 -5.94 -9.70 3.03
N VAL A 89 -5.40 -9.82 1.82
CA VAL A 89 -4.57 -8.77 1.19
C VAL A 89 -5.05 -8.50 -0.22
N SER A 90 -5.39 -7.26 -0.52
CA SER A 90 -5.56 -6.75 -1.87
C SER A 90 -4.37 -5.86 -2.26
N VAL A 91 -4.07 -5.81 -3.57
CA VAL A 91 -2.87 -5.13 -4.08
C VAL A 91 -3.23 -4.26 -5.28
N VAL A 92 -2.71 -3.03 -5.27
CA VAL A 92 -2.67 -2.12 -6.41
C VAL A 92 -1.21 -1.90 -6.79
N LEU A 93 -0.82 -2.40 -7.96
CA LEU A 93 0.54 -2.23 -8.48
C LEU A 93 0.60 -1.00 -9.39
N THR A 94 1.81 -0.49 -9.60
CA THR A 94 2.10 0.60 -10.55
C THR A 94 1.83 0.18 -12.00
N GLU A 95 1.90 -1.13 -12.29
CA GLU A 95 1.65 -1.67 -13.63
C GLU A 95 0.15 -1.56 -13.98
N THR A 96 -0.14 -0.91 -15.09
CA THR A 96 -1.52 -0.79 -15.60
C THR A 96 -2.03 -2.16 -16.07
N PRO A 97 -3.27 -2.55 -15.72
CA PRO A 97 -3.87 -3.77 -16.25
C PRO A 97 -3.91 -3.76 -17.79
N ALA A 98 -3.70 -4.91 -18.40
CA ALA A 98 -3.63 -5.07 -19.85
C ALA A 98 -4.91 -4.66 -20.62
N SER A 99 -6.06 -4.58 -19.96
CA SER A 99 -7.34 -4.26 -20.62
C SER A 99 -7.91 -2.92 -20.13
N LYS A 100 -7.69 -1.88 -20.92
CA LYS A 100 -8.34 -0.57 -20.73
C LYS A 100 -9.76 -0.52 -21.34
N ASN A 101 -10.22 -1.59 -22.02
CA ASN A 101 -11.53 -1.66 -22.68
C ASN A 101 -12.68 -2.01 -21.72
N LEU A 102 -12.39 -2.36 -20.48
CA LEU A 102 -13.40 -2.61 -19.46
C LEU A 102 -14.09 -1.32 -19.05
N THR A 103 -15.36 -1.38 -18.70
CA THR A 103 -16.03 -0.31 -17.96
C THR A 103 -15.49 -0.27 -16.53
N VAL A 104 -15.72 0.85 -15.84
CA VAL A 104 -15.39 1.00 -14.42
C VAL A 104 -16.07 -0.09 -13.59
N LEU A 105 -17.37 -0.37 -13.84
CA LEU A 105 -18.10 -1.42 -13.16
C LEU A 105 -17.48 -2.80 -13.38
N GLU A 106 -17.11 -3.12 -14.61
CA GLU A 106 -16.46 -4.39 -14.96
C GLU A 106 -15.11 -4.52 -14.23
N LEU A 107 -14.28 -3.47 -14.28
CA LEU A 107 -12.96 -3.47 -13.63
C LEU A 107 -13.06 -3.62 -12.09
N VAL A 108 -13.96 -2.88 -11.44
CA VAL A 108 -14.16 -2.98 -9.99
C VAL A 108 -14.74 -4.33 -9.60
N SER A 109 -15.62 -4.90 -10.44
CA SER A 109 -16.18 -6.24 -10.23
C SER A 109 -15.13 -7.34 -10.22
N LEU A 110 -14.00 -7.19 -10.92
CA LEU A 110 -12.87 -8.13 -10.84
C LEU A 110 -12.30 -8.24 -9.41
N GLY A 111 -12.49 -7.26 -8.55
CA GLY A 111 -12.15 -7.35 -7.13
C GLY A 111 -12.85 -8.49 -6.41
N ARG A 112 -14.02 -8.94 -6.91
CA ARG A 112 -14.78 -10.06 -6.34
C ARG A 112 -14.35 -11.43 -6.87
N GLN A 113 -13.38 -11.50 -7.79
CA GLN A 113 -12.94 -12.79 -8.39
C GLN A 113 -12.59 -13.88 -7.33
N PRO A 114 -11.94 -13.60 -6.19
CA PRO A 114 -11.66 -14.63 -5.18
C PRO A 114 -12.91 -15.28 -4.58
N TYR A 115 -14.08 -14.68 -4.71
CA TYR A 115 -15.34 -15.11 -4.10
C TYR A 115 -16.35 -15.61 -5.12
N THR A 116 -16.07 -15.50 -6.43
CA THR A 116 -16.96 -15.96 -7.49
C THR A 116 -16.76 -17.44 -7.78
N ASN A 117 -17.78 -18.03 -8.41
CA ASN A 117 -17.69 -19.39 -8.94
C ASN A 117 -16.80 -19.42 -10.21
N TRP A 118 -16.61 -20.59 -10.80
CA TRP A 118 -15.82 -20.79 -12.02
C TRP A 118 -16.32 -20.00 -13.25
N MET A 119 -17.60 -19.60 -13.27
CA MET A 119 -18.19 -18.74 -14.32
C MET A 119 -17.99 -17.24 -14.05
N GLY A 120 -17.41 -16.86 -12.92
CA GLY A 120 -17.22 -15.45 -12.54
C GLY A 120 -18.52 -14.70 -12.20
N SER A 121 -19.62 -15.39 -11.91
CA SER A 121 -20.91 -14.77 -11.62
C SER A 121 -20.92 -14.09 -10.26
N LEU A 122 -21.37 -12.82 -10.22
CA LEU A 122 -21.52 -12.03 -9.00
C LEU A 122 -22.86 -12.32 -8.33
N SER A 123 -22.83 -12.63 -7.05
CA SER A 123 -24.03 -12.70 -6.21
C SER A 123 -24.60 -11.30 -5.94
N SER A 124 -25.82 -11.23 -5.39
CA SER A 124 -26.40 -9.96 -4.95
C SER A 124 -25.59 -9.29 -3.84
N ALA A 125 -24.91 -10.07 -2.99
CA ALA A 125 -23.98 -9.56 -1.96
C ALA A 125 -22.74 -8.94 -2.61
N ASP A 126 -22.14 -9.59 -3.62
CA ASP A 126 -20.99 -9.06 -4.34
C ASP A 126 -21.31 -7.74 -5.04
N LYS A 127 -22.47 -7.64 -5.69
CA LYS A 127 -22.93 -6.40 -6.33
C LYS A 127 -23.04 -5.25 -5.33
N LYS A 128 -23.57 -5.49 -4.11
CA LYS A 128 -23.61 -4.48 -3.04
C LYS A 128 -22.21 -4.03 -2.60
N ILE A 129 -21.24 -4.96 -2.52
CA ILE A 129 -19.86 -4.61 -2.15
C ILE A 129 -19.22 -3.76 -3.25
N VAL A 130 -19.41 -4.12 -4.52
CA VAL A 130 -18.93 -3.33 -5.67
C VAL A 130 -19.51 -1.92 -5.64
N THR A 131 -20.84 -1.78 -5.45
CA THR A 131 -21.49 -0.47 -5.35
C THR A 131 -20.89 0.38 -4.22
N ARG A 132 -20.74 -0.19 -3.01
CA ARG A 132 -20.11 0.51 -1.87
C ARG A 132 -18.66 0.93 -2.15
N ALA A 133 -17.90 0.11 -2.88
CA ALA A 133 -16.53 0.46 -3.27
C ALA A 133 -16.49 1.64 -4.24
N LEU A 134 -17.40 1.68 -5.23
CA LEU A 134 -17.56 2.80 -6.16
C LEU A 134 -17.96 4.09 -5.44
N GLU A 135 -18.91 4.03 -4.51
CA GLU A 135 -19.34 5.17 -3.68
C GLU A 135 -18.19 5.68 -2.81
N ALA A 136 -17.48 4.79 -2.10
CA ALA A 136 -16.40 5.14 -1.18
C ALA A 136 -15.20 5.80 -1.89
N THR A 137 -15.03 5.56 -3.18
CA THR A 137 -13.95 6.14 -4.01
C THR A 137 -14.40 7.32 -4.88
N ASN A 138 -15.69 7.71 -4.81
CA ASN A 138 -16.30 8.74 -5.64
C ASN A 138 -16.13 8.44 -7.14
N THR A 139 -16.43 7.21 -7.55
CA THR A 139 -16.37 6.75 -8.95
C THR A 139 -17.71 6.19 -9.46
N MET A 140 -18.77 6.35 -8.66
CA MET A 140 -20.09 5.83 -9.01
C MET A 140 -20.65 6.45 -10.30
N ASP A 141 -20.44 7.75 -10.50
CA ASP A 141 -20.91 8.46 -11.71
C ASP A 141 -20.18 8.01 -13.00
N LEU A 142 -19.10 7.26 -12.85
CA LEU A 142 -18.28 6.76 -13.96
C LEU A 142 -18.52 5.29 -14.29
N PHE A 143 -19.48 4.62 -13.65
CA PHE A 143 -19.61 3.16 -13.64
C PHE A 143 -19.70 2.53 -15.04
N ASP A 144 -20.34 3.18 -16.01
CA ASP A 144 -20.47 2.73 -17.41
C ASP A 144 -19.35 3.25 -18.33
N THR A 145 -18.49 4.17 -17.83
CA THR A 145 -17.41 4.77 -18.63
C THR A 145 -16.31 3.73 -18.86
N LYS A 146 -15.72 3.71 -20.05
CA LYS A 146 -14.58 2.84 -20.36
C LYS A 146 -13.31 3.38 -19.67
N CYS A 147 -12.48 2.48 -19.15
CA CYS A 147 -11.28 2.86 -18.40
C CYS A 147 -10.25 3.67 -19.23
N PHE A 148 -10.25 3.53 -20.56
CA PHE A 148 -9.37 4.33 -21.43
C PHE A 148 -9.82 5.79 -21.61
N GLU A 149 -11.07 6.13 -21.27
CA GLU A 149 -11.65 7.47 -21.33
C GLU A 149 -11.39 8.28 -20.05
N LEU A 150 -10.91 7.62 -19.00
CA LEU A 150 -10.68 8.23 -17.70
C LEU A 150 -9.37 9.01 -17.65
N SER A 151 -9.36 10.12 -16.89
CA SER A 151 -8.09 10.75 -16.48
C SER A 151 -7.29 9.83 -15.55
N ASP A 152 -5.97 10.05 -15.44
CA ASP A 152 -5.11 9.25 -14.56
C ASP A 152 -5.60 9.23 -13.10
N GLY A 153 -6.06 10.37 -12.59
CA GLY A 153 -6.62 10.47 -11.24
C GLY A 153 -7.94 9.71 -11.05
N GLN A 154 -8.82 9.71 -12.06
CA GLN A 154 -10.05 8.91 -12.06
C GLN A 154 -9.72 7.42 -12.14
N LEU A 155 -8.85 7.03 -13.03
CA LEU A 155 -8.42 5.64 -13.20
C LEU A 155 -7.77 5.11 -11.92
N GLN A 156 -6.93 5.91 -11.25
CA GLN A 156 -6.33 5.55 -9.98
C GLN A 156 -7.39 5.28 -8.88
N ARG A 157 -8.44 6.12 -8.80
CA ARG A 157 -9.57 5.87 -7.89
C ARG A 157 -10.30 4.57 -8.21
N VAL A 158 -10.44 4.23 -9.48
CA VAL A 158 -11.05 2.96 -9.92
C VAL A 158 -10.20 1.76 -9.52
N TYR A 159 -8.86 1.84 -9.59
CA TYR A 159 -7.98 0.77 -9.09
C TYR A 159 -8.10 0.60 -7.57
N ILE A 160 -8.23 1.71 -6.83
CA ILE A 160 -8.49 1.67 -5.38
C ILE A 160 -9.87 1.05 -5.11
N ALA A 161 -10.90 1.41 -5.90
CA ALA A 161 -12.24 0.82 -5.80
C ALA A 161 -12.20 -0.70 -6.02
N ARG A 162 -11.45 -1.18 -7.02
CA ARG A 162 -11.25 -2.62 -7.28
C ARG A 162 -10.62 -3.32 -6.06
N ALA A 163 -9.57 -2.73 -5.48
CA ALA A 163 -8.92 -3.28 -4.30
C ALA A 163 -9.86 -3.27 -3.09
N LEU A 164 -10.66 -2.22 -2.92
CA LEU A 164 -11.67 -2.12 -1.86
C LEU A 164 -12.81 -3.14 -2.05
N ALA A 165 -13.24 -3.38 -3.29
CA ALA A 165 -14.25 -4.37 -3.63
C ALA A 165 -13.80 -5.81 -3.33
N GLN A 166 -12.50 -6.09 -3.25
CA GLN A 166 -11.99 -7.37 -2.77
C GLN A 166 -12.29 -7.60 -1.29
N ASP A 167 -12.60 -6.55 -0.53
CA ASP A 167 -13.06 -6.54 0.86
C ASP A 167 -12.09 -7.23 1.84
N THR A 168 -10.81 -6.96 1.67
CA THR A 168 -9.74 -7.46 2.53
C THR A 168 -9.45 -6.52 3.70
N PRO A 169 -8.93 -7.00 4.84
CA PRO A 169 -8.47 -6.15 5.95
C PRO A 169 -7.24 -5.32 5.60
N VAL A 170 -6.36 -5.81 4.71
CA VAL A 170 -5.12 -5.13 4.29
C VAL A 170 -5.19 -4.75 2.81
N ILE A 171 -4.83 -3.51 2.50
CA ILE A 171 -4.67 -3.01 1.12
C ILE A 171 -3.23 -2.52 0.96
N ILE A 172 -2.52 -3.05 -0.03
CA ILE A 172 -1.14 -2.65 -0.37
C ILE A 172 -1.16 -1.91 -1.70
N LEU A 173 -0.57 -0.70 -1.74
CA LEU A 173 -0.48 0.10 -2.96
C LEU A 173 0.98 0.45 -3.25
N ASP A 174 1.41 0.19 -4.48
CA ASP A 174 2.74 0.56 -4.94
C ASP A 174 2.64 1.86 -5.75
N GLU A 175 3.14 2.95 -5.18
CA GLU A 175 3.19 4.30 -5.75
C GLU A 175 1.84 4.80 -6.32
N PRO A 176 0.75 4.85 -5.53
CA PRO A 176 -0.59 5.19 -6.02
C PRO A 176 -0.77 6.64 -6.47
N THR A 177 0.24 7.48 -6.32
CA THR A 177 0.18 8.92 -6.67
C THR A 177 1.10 9.29 -7.84
N THR A 178 1.78 8.32 -8.44
CA THR A 178 2.68 8.54 -9.57
C THR A 178 1.91 9.10 -10.78
N HIS A 179 2.50 10.05 -11.50
CA HIS A 179 1.94 10.78 -12.65
C HIS A 179 0.76 11.72 -12.35
N LEU A 180 0.37 11.89 -11.09
CA LEU A 180 -0.69 12.82 -10.69
C LEU A 180 -0.10 14.19 -10.34
N ASP A 181 -0.87 15.26 -10.56
CA ASP A 181 -0.57 16.58 -10.04
C ASP A 181 -0.76 16.66 -8.52
N LEU A 182 -0.33 17.75 -7.89
CA LEU A 182 -0.37 17.94 -6.45
C LEU A 182 -1.78 17.81 -5.86
N PHE A 183 -2.79 18.36 -6.55
CA PHE A 183 -4.19 18.29 -6.09
C PHE A 183 -4.70 16.85 -6.09
N HIS A 184 -4.46 16.11 -7.17
CA HIS A 184 -4.88 14.71 -7.28
C HIS A 184 -4.11 13.79 -6.32
N ARG A 185 -2.78 14.03 -6.11
CA ARG A 185 -1.99 13.32 -5.09
C ARG A 185 -2.59 13.48 -3.68
N ALA A 186 -2.82 14.71 -3.26
CA ALA A 186 -3.42 15.01 -1.96
C ALA A 186 -4.82 14.38 -1.84
N SER A 187 -5.62 14.41 -2.92
CA SER A 187 -6.94 13.82 -2.97
C SER A 187 -6.92 12.30 -2.80
N ILE A 188 -5.99 11.60 -3.47
CA ILE A 188 -5.82 10.14 -3.31
C ILE A 188 -5.38 9.81 -1.89
N LEU A 189 -4.39 10.51 -1.32
CA LEU A 189 -3.92 10.23 0.04
C LEU A 189 -4.99 10.50 1.10
N LYS A 190 -5.81 11.55 0.93
CA LYS A 190 -6.99 11.79 1.78
C LYS A 190 -8.04 10.69 1.64
N LEU A 191 -8.26 10.18 0.43
CA LEU A 191 -9.13 9.04 0.21
C LEU A 191 -8.61 7.81 0.98
N LEU A 192 -7.33 7.46 0.85
CA LEU A 192 -6.72 6.34 1.59
C LEU A 192 -6.85 6.52 3.10
N LYS A 193 -6.61 7.74 3.62
CA LYS A 193 -6.80 8.04 5.05
C LYS A 193 -8.23 7.81 5.51
N ASN A 194 -9.21 8.26 4.71
CA ASN A 194 -10.62 8.05 5.02
C ASN A 194 -11.01 6.56 4.99
N LEU A 195 -10.50 5.80 4.01
CA LEU A 195 -10.74 4.35 3.93
C LEU A 195 -10.16 3.61 5.13
N ALA A 196 -8.97 3.99 5.59
CA ALA A 196 -8.37 3.43 6.79
C ALA A 196 -9.26 3.72 8.01
N ALA A 197 -9.60 4.98 8.26
CA ALA A 197 -10.31 5.40 9.46
C ALA A 197 -11.79 4.96 9.50
N LYS A 198 -12.52 5.06 8.36
CA LYS A 198 -13.98 4.82 8.33
C LYS A 198 -14.35 3.39 7.98
N ASN A 199 -13.54 2.71 7.17
CA ASN A 199 -13.79 1.34 6.72
C ASN A 199 -12.93 0.30 7.47
N ASN A 200 -12.18 0.74 8.48
CA ASN A 200 -11.28 -0.07 9.30
C ASN A 200 -10.27 -0.89 8.46
N LYS A 201 -9.82 -0.32 7.32
CA LYS A 201 -8.84 -0.97 6.45
C LYS A 201 -7.42 -0.57 6.85
N THR A 202 -6.52 -1.54 6.93
CA THR A 202 -5.09 -1.25 7.10
C THR A 202 -4.49 -1.02 5.73
N ILE A 203 -3.94 0.17 5.50
CA ILE A 203 -3.46 0.58 4.18
C ILE A 203 -1.96 0.85 4.25
N LEU A 204 -1.19 0.07 3.49
CA LEU A 204 0.25 0.27 3.30
C LEU A 204 0.49 0.75 1.87
N PHE A 205 1.07 1.94 1.70
CA PHE A 205 1.39 2.47 0.37
C PHE A 205 2.83 2.95 0.27
N SER A 206 3.48 2.70 -0.85
CA SER A 206 4.77 3.31 -1.16
C SER A 206 4.58 4.68 -1.81
N THR A 207 5.50 5.60 -1.55
CA THR A 207 5.45 6.92 -2.16
C THR A 207 6.82 7.60 -2.17
N HIS A 208 6.97 8.55 -3.09
CA HIS A 208 8.07 9.52 -3.12
C HIS A 208 7.67 10.88 -2.53
N GLU A 209 6.39 11.07 -2.23
CA GLU A 209 5.84 12.30 -1.66
C GLU A 209 5.96 12.29 -0.14
N ILE A 210 7.19 12.44 0.36
CA ILE A 210 7.50 12.27 1.79
C ILE A 210 6.76 13.32 2.63
N ASP A 211 6.68 14.58 2.18
CA ASP A 211 6.00 15.66 2.89
C ASP A 211 4.51 15.38 3.10
N LEU A 212 3.83 14.85 2.07
CA LEU A 212 2.43 14.46 2.18
C LEU A 212 2.25 13.22 3.05
N ALA A 213 3.20 12.27 2.98
CA ALA A 213 3.19 11.08 3.81
C ALA A 213 3.34 11.42 5.30
N ILE A 214 4.24 12.33 5.66
CA ILE A 214 4.43 12.85 7.02
C ILE A 214 3.14 13.46 7.57
N GLN A 215 2.40 14.21 6.76
CA GLN A 215 1.18 14.88 7.19
C GLN A 215 -0.03 13.97 7.36
N LEU A 216 -0.11 12.88 6.59
CA LEU A 216 -1.34 12.08 6.48
C LEU A 216 -1.24 10.69 7.10
N SER A 217 -0.04 10.10 7.19
CA SER A 217 0.12 8.74 7.69
C SER A 217 0.09 8.66 9.21
N ASP A 218 -0.42 7.55 9.74
CA ASP A 218 -0.38 7.26 11.17
C ASP A 218 0.99 6.76 11.59
N LYS A 219 1.62 5.95 10.72
CA LYS A 219 2.98 5.44 10.87
C LYS A 219 3.70 5.44 9.52
N MET A 220 5.01 5.33 9.57
CA MET A 220 5.84 5.24 8.37
C MET A 220 6.88 4.14 8.50
N ILE A 221 7.15 3.48 7.39
CA ILE A 221 8.31 2.61 7.20
C ILE A 221 9.33 3.41 6.39
N VAL A 222 10.47 3.72 6.97
CA VAL A 222 11.57 4.43 6.29
C VAL A 222 12.66 3.43 5.97
N MET A 223 12.85 3.15 4.68
CA MET A 223 13.93 2.27 4.19
C MET A 223 15.15 3.10 3.81
N THR A 224 16.27 2.78 4.42
CA THR A 224 17.59 3.36 4.12
C THR A 224 18.58 2.25 3.74
N PRO A 225 19.74 2.56 3.14
CA PRO A 225 20.77 1.56 2.87
C PRO A 225 21.28 0.83 4.11
N LYS A 226 21.16 1.44 5.29
CA LYS A 226 21.69 0.89 6.55
C LYS A 226 20.65 0.11 7.36
N ALA A 227 19.39 0.57 7.36
CA ALA A 227 18.33 0.02 8.21
C ALA A 227 16.93 0.38 7.71
N THR A 228 15.93 -0.31 8.26
CA THR A 228 14.51 0.03 8.09
C THR A 228 13.95 0.45 9.45
N TYR A 229 13.31 1.61 9.49
CA TYR A 229 12.70 2.18 10.69
C TYR A 229 11.18 2.15 10.57
N PHE A 230 10.48 1.94 11.69
CA PHE A 230 9.02 1.91 11.73
C PHE A 230 8.52 2.61 12.98
N GLU A 231 7.99 3.81 12.82
CA GLU A 231 7.50 4.67 13.92
C GLU A 231 6.41 5.62 13.40
N THR A 232 5.89 6.48 14.30
CA THR A 232 5.08 7.62 13.88
C THR A 232 5.94 8.64 13.13
N PRO A 233 5.36 9.45 12.21
CA PRO A 233 6.11 10.51 11.52
C PRO A 233 6.87 11.42 12.50
N LYS A 234 6.22 11.79 13.61
CA LYS A 234 6.81 12.65 14.65
C LYS A 234 8.04 12.03 15.32
N ASP A 235 7.99 10.74 15.63
CA ASP A 235 9.11 10.04 16.27
C ASP A 235 10.27 9.85 15.29
N LEU A 236 9.98 9.57 14.01
CA LEU A 236 11.00 9.50 12.96
C LEU A 236 11.71 10.83 12.73
N ILE A 237 10.99 11.96 12.74
CA ILE A 237 11.56 13.30 12.65
C ILE A 237 12.47 13.56 13.87
N LYS A 238 11.94 13.33 15.08
CA LYS A 238 12.69 13.55 16.33
C LYS A 238 13.96 12.69 16.41
N ALA A 239 13.95 11.50 15.81
CA ALA A 239 15.10 10.59 15.79
C ALA A 239 16.05 10.83 14.60
N GLY A 240 15.84 11.86 13.76
CA GLY A 240 16.68 12.21 12.61
C GLY A 240 16.71 11.12 11.52
N ARG A 241 15.62 10.33 11.36
CA ARG A 241 15.61 9.20 10.43
C ARG A 241 15.50 9.62 8.97
N PHE A 242 14.97 10.80 8.72
CA PHE A 242 14.87 11.35 7.36
C PHE A 242 16.20 11.88 6.82
N ASP A 243 17.12 12.32 7.69
CA ASP A 243 18.44 12.83 7.29
C ASP A 243 19.27 11.79 6.53
N THR A 244 19.00 10.50 6.79
CA THR A 244 19.74 9.40 6.17
C THR A 244 19.18 8.94 4.82
N LEU A 245 18.11 9.58 4.32
CA LEU A 245 17.49 9.21 3.04
C LEU A 245 18.26 9.73 1.83
N PHE A 246 18.88 10.89 1.94
CA PHE A 246 19.62 11.55 0.88
C PHE A 246 21.04 11.89 1.34
N PRO A 247 21.99 12.07 0.42
CA PRO A 247 23.33 12.58 0.76
C PRO A 247 23.24 13.96 1.42
N GLU A 248 23.83 14.12 2.60
CA GLU A 248 23.81 15.36 3.37
C GLU A 248 24.41 16.57 2.65
N GLU A 249 25.26 16.33 1.66
CA GLU A 249 25.94 17.36 0.87
C GLU A 249 24.98 18.14 -0.03
N MET A 250 23.86 17.51 -0.45
CA MET A 250 22.91 18.12 -1.38
C MET A 250 21.59 18.49 -0.75
N ILE A 251 21.10 17.67 0.15
CA ILE A 251 19.74 17.79 0.70
C ILE A 251 19.79 17.50 2.19
N HIS A 252 19.17 18.34 3.01
CA HIS A 252 18.94 18.07 4.42
C HIS A 252 17.44 18.09 4.74
N PHE A 253 17.05 17.38 5.76
CA PHE A 253 15.69 17.41 6.28
C PHE A 253 15.57 18.49 7.37
N ASP A 254 14.70 19.45 7.16
CA ASP A 254 14.35 20.44 8.18
C ASP A 254 13.27 19.88 9.10
N SER A 255 13.64 19.60 10.33
CA SER A 255 12.75 19.02 11.33
C SER A 255 11.67 19.99 11.84
N GLU A 256 11.87 21.31 11.70
CA GLU A 256 10.90 22.32 12.11
C GLU A 256 9.77 22.44 11.11
N THR A 257 10.10 22.47 9.81
CA THR A 257 9.10 22.55 8.73
C THR A 257 8.63 21.20 8.24
N GLY A 258 9.33 20.10 8.57
CA GLY A 258 9.04 18.74 8.11
C GLY A 258 9.29 18.54 6.62
N ARG A 259 10.24 19.27 6.02
CA ARG A 259 10.53 19.28 4.58
C ARG A 259 12.00 19.07 4.27
N PHE A 260 12.25 18.62 3.05
CA PHE A 260 13.61 18.56 2.50
C PHE A 260 14.00 19.90 1.87
N ILE A 261 15.19 20.40 2.23
CA ILE A 261 15.76 21.65 1.75
C ILE A 261 17.03 21.33 0.95
N ILE A 262 17.16 21.92 -0.23
CA ILE A 262 18.37 21.82 -1.05
C ILE A 262 19.41 22.76 -0.44
N LYS A 263 20.63 22.27 -0.24
CA LYS A 263 21.77 23.09 0.19
C LYS A 263 22.37 23.80 -1.04
N ASP A 264 22.73 25.07 -0.87
CA ASP A 264 23.42 25.86 -1.87
C ASP A 264 24.85 25.36 -2.10
#